data_a4ddd1c864b007d6aacbccae91c78bc2
#
_entry.id   a4ddd1c864b007d6aacbccae91c78bc2
#
_cell.length_a   1.000
_cell.length_b   1.000
_cell.length_c   1.000
_cell.angle_alpha   90.00
_cell.angle_beta   90.00
_cell.angle_gamma   90.00
#
_symmetry.space_group_name_H-M   'P 1'
#
loop_
_entity.id
_entity.type
_entity.pdbx_description
1 polymer ?
#
loop_
_entity_poly.entity_id
_entity_poly.type
_entity_poly.pdbx_seq_one_letter_code
_entity_poly.pdbx_strand_id
1 'polypeptide(L)'
;MTVLERYEPLIDDPAAFRAACERPLPAVVRVNSIKTTVERAREALEEVGMTYEPAGWYPGLLRLPDAQPGANWPYTHGWLHGQEEVSAIPAEVLDPQPGERVWDACAAPGSKTTQLAALMDDDGLLVATDNNIGRVSALRSNTERLGVTNVAVTVEDARNHSLKPFASADDEPGPTAADGAMYDRALVDVPCSCEGTVRKNPDVLEEWSFDQVEAVTGVQMGILCRAVQATREGGTVVYSTCTFAPEENEAVLNHALSEEPCRTVGFDLPLESSPGITEWEGDSFDDSVTRAKRIYPHQNDTGGFFCAKLAVTG
;
A
#
# COMPACT_ATOMS: atom_id res chain seq x y z
N MET A 1 -3.42 24.10 -18.11
CA MET A 1 -2.61 23.53 -17.02
C MET A 1 -2.63 22.02 -17.23
N THR A 2 -1.49 21.39 -17.32
CA THR A 2 -1.41 19.93 -17.36
C THR A 2 -1.69 19.36 -15.96
N VAL A 3 -2.07 18.08 -15.86
CA VAL A 3 -2.34 17.44 -14.56
C VAL A 3 -1.16 17.59 -13.60
N LEU A 4 0.07 17.39 -14.07
CA LEU A 4 1.25 17.48 -13.22
C LEU A 4 1.57 18.94 -12.78
N GLU A 5 1.27 19.94 -13.61
CA GLU A 5 1.45 21.37 -13.23
C GLU A 5 0.58 21.77 -12.03
N ARG A 6 -0.55 21.10 -11.80
CA ARG A 6 -1.40 21.34 -10.63
C ARG A 6 -0.66 21.11 -9.32
N TYR A 7 0.25 20.14 -9.30
CA TYR A 7 0.96 19.73 -8.09
C TYR A 7 2.34 20.39 -7.91
N GLU A 8 2.81 21.18 -8.87
CA GLU A 8 4.09 21.88 -8.77
C GLU A 8 4.26 22.74 -7.52
N PRO A 9 3.22 23.41 -6.98
CA PRO A 9 3.35 24.15 -5.73
C PRO A 9 3.76 23.28 -4.52
N LEU A 10 3.62 21.95 -4.60
CA LEU A 10 3.98 20.99 -3.56
C LEU A 10 5.41 20.45 -3.73
N ILE A 11 6.07 20.76 -4.86
CA ILE A 11 7.32 20.15 -5.30
C ILE A 11 8.46 21.11 -5.09
N ASP A 12 9.52 20.67 -4.44
CA ASP A 12 10.74 21.44 -4.20
C ASP A 12 11.55 21.75 -5.47
N ASP A 13 11.58 20.79 -6.42
CA ASP A 13 12.19 20.95 -7.76
C ASP A 13 11.22 20.50 -8.86
N PRO A 14 10.32 21.40 -9.33
CA PRO A 14 9.35 21.07 -10.39
C PRO A 14 9.99 20.64 -11.72
N ALA A 15 11.20 21.13 -12.03
CA ALA A 15 11.88 20.75 -13.27
C ALA A 15 12.41 19.30 -13.19
N ALA A 16 13.05 18.94 -12.09
CA ALA A 16 13.48 17.55 -11.84
C ALA A 16 12.29 16.60 -11.76
N PHE A 17 11.19 17.02 -11.12
CA PHE A 17 9.96 16.23 -11.04
C PHE A 17 9.40 15.91 -12.43
N ARG A 18 9.21 16.91 -13.30
CA ARG A 18 8.73 16.68 -14.68
C ARG A 18 9.65 15.76 -15.44
N ALA A 19 10.96 16.02 -15.40
CA ALA A 19 11.95 15.19 -16.08
C ALA A 19 11.95 13.73 -15.56
N ALA A 20 11.68 13.52 -14.27
CA ALA A 20 11.54 12.19 -13.71
C ALA A 20 10.26 11.50 -14.20
N CYS A 21 9.12 12.20 -14.25
CA CYS A 21 7.85 11.67 -14.73
C CYS A 21 7.87 11.21 -16.19
N GLU A 22 8.74 11.79 -17.02
CA GLU A 22 8.92 11.41 -18.44
C GLU A 22 9.77 10.13 -18.64
N ARG A 23 10.51 9.69 -17.62
CA ARG A 23 11.34 8.49 -17.71
C ARG A 23 10.57 7.25 -17.28
N PRO A 24 10.65 6.12 -18.03
CA PRO A 24 10.02 4.88 -17.61
C PRO A 24 10.65 4.35 -16.31
N LEU A 25 9.86 3.65 -15.51
CA LEU A 25 10.37 2.94 -14.34
C LEU A 25 11.05 1.64 -14.72
N PRO A 26 12.16 1.26 -14.07
CA PRO A 26 12.68 -0.10 -14.17
C PRO A 26 11.66 -1.09 -13.57
N ALA A 27 11.66 -2.32 -14.09
CA ALA A 27 10.91 -3.38 -13.43
C ALA A 27 11.52 -3.68 -12.06
N VAL A 28 10.67 -3.91 -11.05
CA VAL A 28 11.12 -4.27 -9.71
C VAL A 28 10.43 -5.56 -9.30
N VAL A 29 11.17 -6.44 -8.64
CA VAL A 29 10.65 -7.67 -8.05
C VAL A 29 10.92 -7.70 -6.55
N ARG A 30 9.95 -8.18 -5.81
CA ARG A 30 10.10 -8.52 -4.40
C ARG A 30 10.40 -10.01 -4.26
N VAL A 31 11.42 -10.34 -3.47
CA VAL A 31 11.72 -11.71 -3.06
C VAL A 31 10.65 -12.19 -2.07
N ASN A 32 10.12 -13.37 -2.29
CA ASN A 32 9.12 -13.98 -1.45
C ASN A 32 9.78 -14.83 -0.34
N SER A 33 9.87 -14.29 0.86
CA SER A 33 10.53 -14.96 2.00
C SER A 33 9.81 -16.23 2.47
N ILE A 34 8.54 -16.43 2.13
CA ILE A 34 7.83 -17.70 2.39
C ILE A 34 8.48 -18.87 1.63
N LYS A 35 9.04 -18.62 0.45
CA LYS A 35 9.57 -19.69 -0.44
C LYS A 35 11.08 -19.73 -0.56
N THR A 36 11.76 -18.59 -0.35
CA THR A 36 13.20 -18.51 -0.62
C THR A 36 13.86 -17.40 0.20
N THR A 37 15.19 -17.34 0.18
CA THR A 37 15.96 -16.22 0.74
C THR A 37 16.40 -15.26 -0.37
N VAL A 38 16.84 -14.06 0.03
CA VAL A 38 17.35 -13.06 -0.92
C VAL A 38 18.57 -13.58 -1.68
N GLU A 39 19.48 -14.30 -1.00
CA GLU A 39 20.69 -14.88 -1.59
C GLU A 39 20.33 -15.90 -2.68
N ARG A 40 19.44 -16.85 -2.36
CA ARG A 40 18.99 -17.86 -3.32
C ARG A 40 18.22 -17.26 -4.49
N ALA A 41 17.43 -16.21 -4.25
CA ALA A 41 16.73 -15.50 -5.31
C ALA A 41 17.71 -14.79 -6.27
N ARG A 42 18.80 -14.22 -5.76
CA ARG A 42 19.87 -13.63 -6.57
C ARG A 42 20.59 -14.66 -7.41
N GLU A 43 21.00 -15.79 -6.81
CA GLU A 43 21.59 -16.91 -7.52
C GLU A 43 20.69 -17.41 -8.67
N ALA A 44 19.39 -17.53 -8.39
CA ALA A 44 18.41 -17.95 -9.39
C ALA A 44 18.23 -16.93 -10.55
N LEU A 45 18.34 -15.63 -10.26
CA LEU A 45 18.35 -14.60 -11.31
C LEU A 45 19.61 -14.70 -12.19
N GLU A 46 20.76 -14.93 -11.58
CA GLU A 46 22.03 -15.13 -12.30
C GLU A 46 21.99 -16.38 -13.19
N GLU A 47 21.42 -17.51 -12.70
CA GLU A 47 21.24 -18.74 -13.47
C GLU A 47 20.38 -18.53 -14.74
N VAL A 48 19.37 -17.65 -14.67
CA VAL A 48 18.53 -17.33 -15.83
C VAL A 48 19.06 -16.17 -16.67
N GLY A 49 20.27 -15.67 -16.34
CA GLY A 49 20.95 -14.61 -17.08
C GLY A 49 20.33 -13.22 -16.89
N MET A 50 19.64 -12.98 -15.80
CA MET A 50 19.05 -11.68 -15.48
C MET A 50 19.99 -10.86 -14.60
N THR A 51 20.23 -9.61 -15.00
CA THR A 51 20.92 -8.62 -14.18
C THR A 51 19.95 -8.00 -13.18
N TYR A 52 20.45 -7.68 -12.00
CA TYR A 52 19.67 -7.01 -10.96
C TYR A 52 20.51 -6.01 -10.18
N GLU A 53 19.83 -5.03 -9.61
CA GLU A 53 20.39 -4.06 -8.66
C GLU A 53 19.52 -4.08 -7.38
N PRO A 54 20.12 -4.19 -6.16
CA PRO A 54 19.34 -4.08 -4.93
C PRO A 54 18.70 -2.69 -4.82
N ALA A 55 17.42 -2.62 -4.48
CA ALA A 55 16.82 -1.39 -3.99
C ALA A 55 17.40 -1.11 -2.59
N GLY A 56 18.15 -0.04 -2.44
CA GLY A 56 19.04 0.17 -1.28
C GLY A 56 18.34 0.23 0.09
N TRP A 57 17.02 0.44 0.15
CA TRP A 57 16.27 0.60 1.38
C TRP A 57 15.58 -0.69 1.87
N TYR A 58 15.29 -1.63 0.98
CA TYR A 58 14.65 -2.90 1.33
C TYR A 58 15.39 -4.07 0.67
N PRO A 59 16.08 -4.93 1.45
CA PRO A 59 16.93 -5.99 0.90
C PRO A 59 16.20 -7.00 0.01
N GLY A 60 14.89 -7.15 0.21
CA GLY A 60 14.02 -8.03 -0.56
C GLY A 60 13.55 -7.46 -1.91
N LEU A 61 13.87 -6.21 -2.25
CA LEU A 61 13.55 -5.60 -3.54
C LEU A 61 14.76 -5.58 -4.47
N LEU A 62 14.56 -6.05 -5.70
CA LEU A 62 15.58 -6.09 -6.74
C LEU A 62 15.05 -5.36 -7.98
N ARG A 63 15.75 -4.34 -8.43
CA ARG A 63 15.50 -3.64 -9.70
C ARG A 63 16.05 -4.48 -10.84
N LEU A 64 15.32 -4.60 -11.93
CA LEU A 64 15.68 -5.36 -13.13
C LEU A 64 15.76 -4.39 -14.32
N PRO A 65 16.92 -3.74 -14.57
CA PRO A 65 17.01 -2.65 -15.53
C PRO A 65 16.64 -3.04 -16.96
N ASP A 66 16.98 -4.27 -17.36
CA ASP A 66 16.89 -4.72 -18.75
C ASP A 66 15.91 -5.89 -18.96
N ALA A 67 15.07 -6.23 -17.95
CA ALA A 67 14.33 -7.48 -18.01
C ALA A 67 12.88 -7.35 -17.57
N GLN A 68 12.02 -8.18 -18.18
CA GLN A 68 10.66 -8.41 -17.75
C GLN A 68 10.62 -9.66 -16.83
N PRO A 69 10.16 -9.56 -15.58
CA PRO A 69 10.26 -10.66 -14.61
C PRO A 69 9.42 -11.89 -14.92
N GLY A 70 8.35 -11.75 -15.71
CA GLY A 70 7.31 -12.78 -15.86
C GLY A 70 7.68 -14.04 -16.64
N ALA A 71 8.80 -14.08 -17.36
CA ALA A 71 9.12 -15.14 -18.31
C ALA A 71 10.09 -16.21 -17.78
N ASN A 72 10.47 -16.18 -16.52
CA ASN A 72 11.47 -17.06 -15.94
C ASN A 72 10.92 -17.93 -14.80
N TRP A 73 11.64 -19.03 -14.48
CA TRP A 73 11.20 -19.96 -13.46
C TRP A 73 11.15 -19.37 -12.03
N PRO A 74 12.06 -18.47 -11.59
CA PRO A 74 11.95 -17.89 -10.25
C PRO A 74 10.63 -17.14 -10.04
N TYR A 75 10.14 -16.45 -11.08
CA TYR A 75 8.85 -15.77 -11.02
C TYR A 75 7.67 -16.77 -11.04
N THR A 76 7.68 -17.74 -11.99
CA THR A 76 6.57 -18.68 -12.14
C THR A 76 6.41 -19.62 -10.95
N HIS A 77 7.52 -19.95 -10.26
CA HIS A 77 7.48 -20.75 -9.02
C HIS A 77 7.21 -19.93 -7.75
N GLY A 78 7.01 -18.62 -7.90
CA GLY A 78 6.65 -17.74 -6.80
C GLY A 78 7.78 -17.37 -5.83
N TRP A 79 9.03 -17.47 -6.28
CA TRP A 79 10.18 -16.94 -5.55
C TRP A 79 10.25 -15.42 -5.64
N LEU A 80 9.73 -14.88 -6.75
CA LEU A 80 9.69 -13.46 -7.07
C LEU A 80 8.26 -13.00 -7.37
N HIS A 81 7.95 -11.76 -6.98
CA HIS A 81 6.71 -11.08 -7.35
C HIS A 81 7.01 -9.68 -7.87
N GLY A 82 6.40 -9.30 -9.00
CA GLY A 82 6.51 -7.95 -9.54
C GLY A 82 5.82 -6.94 -8.63
N GLN A 83 6.58 -6.03 -8.04
CA GLN A 83 6.07 -5.00 -7.15
C GLN A 83 6.90 -3.73 -7.33
N GLU A 84 6.23 -2.63 -7.63
CA GLU A 84 6.88 -1.33 -7.73
C GLU A 84 7.45 -0.93 -6.36
N GLU A 85 8.60 -0.26 -6.35
CA GLU A 85 9.41 -0.06 -5.15
C GLU A 85 8.66 0.66 -4.03
N VAL A 86 8.03 1.81 -4.31
CA VAL A 86 7.27 2.55 -3.29
C VAL A 86 5.98 1.86 -2.88
N SER A 87 5.45 0.96 -3.72
CA SER A 87 4.30 0.12 -3.37
C SER A 87 4.59 -0.89 -2.25
N ALA A 88 5.86 -1.14 -1.92
CA ALA A 88 6.24 -1.99 -0.79
C ALA A 88 6.21 -1.26 0.56
N ILE A 89 6.22 0.08 0.55
CA ILE A 89 6.30 0.91 1.77
C ILE A 89 5.14 0.64 2.76
N PRO A 90 3.87 0.59 2.35
CA PRO A 90 2.77 0.50 3.32
C PRO A 90 2.81 -0.78 4.16
N ALA A 91 3.21 -1.90 3.59
CA ALA A 91 3.32 -3.15 4.32
C ALA A 91 4.47 -3.11 5.35
N GLU A 92 5.62 -2.52 4.98
CA GLU A 92 6.75 -2.32 5.89
C GLU A 92 6.39 -1.33 7.03
N VAL A 93 5.65 -0.27 6.72
CA VAL A 93 5.21 0.72 7.71
C VAL A 93 4.15 0.14 8.65
N LEU A 94 3.30 -0.76 8.16
CA LEU A 94 2.32 -1.48 8.95
C LEU A 94 3.01 -2.46 9.92
N ASP A 95 4.11 -3.10 9.49
CA ASP A 95 4.95 -4.00 10.27
C ASP A 95 4.13 -5.09 11.01
N PRO A 96 3.34 -5.91 10.29
CA PRO A 96 2.53 -6.93 10.92
C PRO A 96 3.41 -8.03 11.51
N GLN A 97 3.00 -8.57 12.67
CA GLN A 97 3.74 -9.59 13.38
C GLN A 97 3.10 -10.98 13.19
N PRO A 98 3.88 -12.08 13.21
CA PRO A 98 3.33 -13.42 13.23
C PRO A 98 2.26 -13.60 14.31
N GLY A 99 1.18 -14.30 13.98
CA GLY A 99 0.04 -14.53 14.87
C GLY A 99 -1.00 -13.42 14.96
N GLU A 100 -0.73 -12.23 14.39
CA GLU A 100 -1.70 -11.12 14.38
C GLU A 100 -2.86 -11.37 13.40
N ARG A 101 -3.94 -10.61 13.59
CA ARG A 101 -5.06 -10.49 12.66
C ARG A 101 -4.91 -9.20 11.88
N VAL A 102 -4.74 -9.31 10.57
CA VAL A 102 -4.50 -8.17 9.69
C VAL A 102 -5.59 -8.07 8.63
N TRP A 103 -6.06 -6.86 8.34
CA TRP A 103 -6.99 -6.59 7.27
C TRP A 103 -6.32 -5.80 6.14
N ASP A 104 -6.37 -6.33 4.92
CA ASP A 104 -6.02 -5.62 3.68
C ASP A 104 -7.33 -5.22 2.98
N ALA A 105 -7.71 -3.95 3.12
CA ALA A 105 -9.04 -3.47 2.76
C ALA A 105 -9.29 -3.30 1.25
N CYS A 106 -8.21 -3.17 0.43
CA CYS A 106 -8.27 -3.01 -1.02
C CYS A 106 -7.21 -3.88 -1.69
N ALA A 107 -7.28 -5.18 -1.45
CA ALA A 107 -6.18 -6.13 -1.58
C ALA A 107 -5.73 -6.44 -3.02
N ALA A 108 -6.65 -6.42 -3.99
CA ALA A 108 -6.32 -6.88 -5.33
C ALA A 108 -5.40 -5.90 -6.10
N PRO A 109 -4.42 -6.41 -6.83
CA PRO A 109 -4.18 -7.80 -7.24
C PRO A 109 -3.34 -8.67 -6.30
N GLY A 110 -3.01 -8.22 -5.06
CA GLY A 110 -2.37 -9.05 -4.04
C GLY A 110 -0.89 -8.77 -3.79
N SER A 111 -0.32 -7.72 -4.35
CA SER A 111 1.11 -7.39 -4.14
C SER A 111 1.40 -7.09 -2.66
N LYS A 112 0.60 -6.23 -2.04
CA LYS A 112 0.72 -5.89 -0.61
C LYS A 112 0.23 -7.02 0.28
N THR A 113 -0.89 -7.69 -0.07
CA THR A 113 -1.40 -8.86 0.63
C THR A 113 -0.32 -9.94 0.81
N THR A 114 0.36 -10.29 -0.27
CA THR A 114 1.41 -11.32 -0.22
C THR A 114 2.71 -10.85 0.45
N GLN A 115 2.93 -9.53 0.51
CA GLN A 115 4.00 -8.96 1.33
C GLN A 115 3.66 -9.02 2.82
N LEU A 116 2.43 -8.67 3.20
CA LEU A 116 1.94 -8.79 4.57
C LEU A 116 2.05 -10.24 5.07
N ALA A 117 1.58 -11.22 4.28
CA ALA A 117 1.72 -12.63 4.62
C ALA A 117 3.18 -13.05 4.83
N ALA A 118 4.09 -12.54 4.00
CA ALA A 118 5.53 -12.82 4.14
C ALA A 118 6.15 -12.17 5.40
N LEU A 119 5.72 -10.96 5.77
CA LEU A 119 6.14 -10.28 7.01
C LEU A 119 5.58 -10.98 8.25
N MET A 120 4.41 -11.61 8.13
CA MET A 120 3.79 -12.42 9.19
C MET A 120 4.36 -13.85 9.28
N ASP A 121 5.38 -14.20 8.51
CA ASP A 121 5.89 -15.58 8.40
C ASP A 121 4.79 -16.61 8.04
N ASP A 122 3.77 -16.16 7.28
CA ASP A 122 2.57 -16.96 6.92
C ASP A 122 1.80 -17.50 8.15
N ASP A 123 1.89 -16.81 9.30
CA ASP A 123 1.22 -17.16 10.56
C ASP A 123 0.19 -16.06 10.94
N GLY A 124 -0.88 -16.47 11.68
CA GLY A 124 -1.99 -15.58 12.03
C GLY A 124 -3.12 -15.60 11.00
N LEU A 125 -3.85 -14.50 10.87
CA LEU A 125 -4.97 -14.35 9.94
C LEU A 125 -4.85 -13.06 9.13
N LEU A 126 -4.78 -13.18 7.81
CA LEU A 126 -4.85 -12.06 6.88
C LEU A 126 -6.19 -12.09 6.13
N VAL A 127 -7.05 -11.10 6.35
CA VAL A 127 -8.28 -10.93 5.56
C VAL A 127 -8.01 -9.96 4.43
N ALA A 128 -8.20 -10.41 3.20
CA ALA A 128 -7.94 -9.65 1.98
C ALA A 128 -9.25 -9.37 1.24
N THR A 129 -9.65 -8.10 1.21
CA THR A 129 -10.95 -7.64 0.67
C THR A 129 -10.74 -6.87 -0.61
N ASP A 130 -11.56 -7.11 -1.63
CA ASP A 130 -11.70 -6.24 -2.81
C ASP A 130 -13.14 -6.35 -3.35
N ASN A 131 -13.68 -5.25 -3.85
CA ASN A 131 -15.05 -5.21 -4.36
C ASN A 131 -15.19 -5.70 -5.80
N ASN A 132 -14.09 -5.89 -6.52
CA ASN A 132 -14.06 -6.29 -7.93
C ASN A 132 -13.70 -7.77 -8.08
N ILE A 133 -14.71 -8.59 -8.42
CA ILE A 133 -14.53 -10.04 -8.58
C ILE A 133 -13.49 -10.43 -9.65
N GLY A 134 -13.33 -9.63 -10.69
CA GLY A 134 -12.30 -9.85 -11.72
C GLY A 134 -10.89 -9.65 -11.15
N ARG A 135 -10.69 -8.62 -10.34
CA ARG A 135 -9.43 -8.35 -9.64
C ARG A 135 -9.12 -9.40 -8.56
N VAL A 136 -10.15 -9.90 -7.87
CA VAL A 136 -10.02 -10.96 -6.86
C VAL A 136 -9.49 -12.26 -7.48
N SER A 137 -9.77 -12.55 -8.73
CA SER A 137 -9.17 -13.69 -9.45
C SER A 137 -7.64 -13.58 -9.52
N ALA A 138 -7.12 -12.37 -9.80
CA ALA A 138 -5.68 -12.12 -9.79
C ALA A 138 -5.07 -12.22 -8.37
N LEU A 139 -5.78 -11.70 -7.36
CA LEU A 139 -5.39 -11.84 -5.96
C LEU A 139 -5.21 -13.31 -5.58
N ARG A 140 -6.22 -14.15 -5.85
CA ARG A 140 -6.16 -15.61 -5.58
C ARG A 140 -5.00 -16.28 -6.31
N SER A 141 -4.85 -16.01 -7.62
CA SER A 141 -3.75 -16.56 -8.40
C SER A 141 -2.37 -16.18 -7.84
N ASN A 142 -2.20 -14.93 -7.37
CA ASN A 142 -0.96 -14.49 -6.76
C ASN A 142 -0.72 -15.13 -5.39
N THR A 143 -1.72 -15.23 -4.53
CA THR A 143 -1.60 -15.89 -3.21
C THR A 143 -1.25 -17.37 -3.36
N GLU A 144 -1.90 -18.08 -4.29
CA GLU A 144 -1.58 -19.49 -4.61
C GLU A 144 -0.16 -19.65 -5.16
N ARG A 145 0.22 -18.84 -6.16
CA ARG A 145 1.55 -18.88 -6.77
C ARG A 145 2.66 -18.60 -5.76
N LEU A 146 2.44 -17.66 -4.85
CA LEU A 146 3.40 -17.27 -3.81
C LEU A 146 3.36 -18.18 -2.58
N GLY A 147 2.39 -19.10 -2.48
CA GLY A 147 2.30 -20.11 -1.44
C GLY A 147 1.81 -19.56 -0.10
N VAL A 148 1.01 -18.50 -0.14
CA VAL A 148 0.38 -17.92 1.05
C VAL A 148 -0.73 -18.82 1.54
N THR A 149 -0.76 -19.18 2.84
CA THR A 149 -1.75 -20.07 3.43
C THR A 149 -2.62 -19.44 4.52
N ASN A 150 -2.19 -18.31 5.08
CA ASN A 150 -2.87 -17.60 6.16
C ASN A 150 -3.91 -16.58 5.69
N VAL A 151 -4.28 -16.53 4.40
CA VAL A 151 -5.17 -15.54 3.81
C VAL A 151 -6.60 -16.02 3.61
N ALA A 152 -7.58 -15.22 4.04
CA ALA A 152 -8.99 -15.35 3.71
C ALA A 152 -9.38 -14.22 2.73
N VAL A 153 -9.86 -14.57 1.53
CA VAL A 153 -10.22 -13.61 0.49
C VAL A 153 -11.73 -13.38 0.50
N THR A 154 -12.15 -12.11 0.62
CA THR A 154 -13.57 -11.69 0.59
C THR A 154 -13.85 -10.78 -0.61
N VAL A 155 -15.09 -10.83 -1.11
CA VAL A 155 -15.57 -9.95 -2.20
C VAL A 155 -16.66 -9.07 -1.63
N GLU A 156 -16.31 -7.85 -1.26
CA GLU A 156 -17.25 -6.88 -0.68
C GLU A 156 -16.71 -5.45 -0.80
N ASP A 157 -17.59 -4.49 -0.60
CA ASP A 157 -17.19 -3.10 -0.44
C ASP A 157 -16.64 -2.91 0.99
N ALA A 158 -15.36 -2.54 1.09
CA ALA A 158 -14.65 -2.37 2.35
C ALA A 158 -15.34 -1.38 3.32
N ARG A 159 -16.12 -0.41 2.82
CA ARG A 159 -16.94 0.50 3.64
C ARG A 159 -18.01 -0.22 4.45
N ASN A 160 -18.43 -1.39 3.98
CA ASN A 160 -19.47 -2.22 4.59
C ASN A 160 -18.92 -3.45 5.31
N HIS A 161 -17.58 -3.53 5.46
CA HIS A 161 -16.95 -4.64 6.14
C HIS A 161 -17.56 -4.88 7.53
N SER A 162 -17.85 -6.13 7.86
CA SER A 162 -18.50 -6.48 9.12
C SER A 162 -17.59 -6.15 10.30
N LEU A 163 -18.15 -5.53 11.35
CA LEU A 163 -17.47 -5.33 12.63
C LEU A 163 -17.82 -6.43 13.66
N LYS A 164 -18.50 -7.50 13.21
CA LYS A 164 -18.80 -8.63 14.09
C LYS A 164 -17.55 -9.50 14.22
N PRO A 165 -17.14 -9.86 15.44
CA PRO A 165 -16.02 -10.75 15.67
C PRO A 165 -16.20 -12.06 14.90
N PHE A 166 -15.11 -12.64 14.40
CA PHE A 166 -15.16 -14.00 13.88
C PHE A 166 -15.62 -14.93 15.01
N ALA A 167 -16.72 -15.67 14.79
CA ALA A 167 -17.14 -16.69 15.73
C ALA A 167 -16.03 -17.75 15.81
N SER A 168 -15.45 -17.95 16.99
CA SER A 168 -14.61 -19.11 17.23
C SER A 168 -15.52 -20.33 17.34
N ALA A 169 -15.10 -21.45 16.76
CA ALA A 169 -15.87 -22.72 16.86
C ALA A 169 -16.00 -23.20 18.32
N ASP A 170 -15.24 -22.65 19.25
CA ASP A 170 -15.13 -23.09 20.65
C ASP A 170 -15.65 -22.07 21.69
N ASP A 171 -16.44 -21.06 21.28
CA ASP A 171 -17.12 -20.08 22.14
C ASP A 171 -16.28 -19.36 23.24
N GLU A 172 -14.96 -19.55 23.25
CA GLU A 172 -14.09 -18.75 24.12
C GLU A 172 -13.63 -17.51 23.32
N PRO A 173 -14.07 -16.30 23.69
CA PRO A 173 -13.57 -15.09 23.07
C PRO A 173 -12.07 -15.00 23.35
N GLY A 174 -11.26 -14.99 22.27
CA GLY A 174 -9.83 -14.67 22.41
C GLY A 174 -9.65 -13.30 23.09
N PRO A 175 -8.47 -12.99 23.62
CA PRO A 175 -8.21 -11.78 24.41
C PRO A 175 -8.55 -10.46 23.68
N THR A 176 -8.78 -10.49 22.37
CA THR A 176 -9.17 -9.35 21.53
C THR A 176 -10.68 -9.25 21.26
N ALA A 177 -11.48 -10.25 21.63
CA ALA A 177 -12.93 -10.23 21.42
C ALA A 177 -13.69 -9.40 22.48
N ALA A 178 -13.03 -8.99 23.56
CA ALA A 178 -13.68 -8.23 24.65
C ALA A 178 -14.16 -6.83 24.22
N ASP A 179 -13.53 -6.23 23.19
CA ASP A 179 -13.76 -4.85 22.78
C ASP A 179 -14.49 -4.71 21.43
N GLY A 180 -14.92 -5.79 20.80
CA GLY A 180 -15.61 -5.77 19.50
C GLY A 180 -14.72 -5.52 18.28
N ALA A 181 -13.46 -5.17 18.47
CA ALA A 181 -12.49 -4.98 17.39
C ALA A 181 -12.00 -6.31 16.84
N MET A 182 -11.82 -6.38 15.51
CA MET A 182 -11.52 -7.64 14.81
C MET A 182 -10.04 -7.81 14.49
N TYR A 183 -9.32 -6.71 14.28
CA TYR A 183 -7.97 -6.70 13.76
C TYR A 183 -6.97 -6.01 14.67
N ASP A 184 -5.74 -6.51 14.67
CA ASP A 184 -4.60 -5.85 15.28
C ASP A 184 -4.09 -4.71 14.41
N ARG A 185 -4.16 -4.90 13.08
CA ARG A 185 -3.71 -3.93 12.08
C ARG A 185 -4.60 -3.94 10.85
N ALA A 186 -4.64 -2.80 10.14
CA ALA A 186 -5.28 -2.70 8.84
C ALA A 186 -4.42 -1.93 7.83
N LEU A 187 -4.36 -2.45 6.61
CA LEU A 187 -3.80 -1.78 5.44
C LEU A 187 -4.93 -1.21 4.57
N VAL A 188 -4.84 0.05 4.23
CA VAL A 188 -5.83 0.81 3.46
C VAL A 188 -5.13 1.44 2.25
N ASP A 189 -4.78 0.59 1.27
CA ASP A 189 -4.22 1.02 -0.02
C ASP A 189 -5.35 1.22 -1.02
N VAL A 190 -5.94 2.40 -0.97
CA VAL A 190 -7.22 2.68 -1.64
C VAL A 190 -7.12 2.88 -3.15
N PRO A 191 -8.20 2.62 -3.91
CA PRO A 191 -8.28 3.09 -5.29
C PRO A 191 -8.20 4.62 -5.32
N CYS A 192 -7.44 5.17 -6.25
CA CYS A 192 -7.14 6.59 -6.36
C CYS A 192 -7.02 7.01 -7.83
N SER A 193 -6.80 8.30 -8.09
CA SER A 193 -6.59 8.86 -9.43
C SER A 193 -5.26 8.46 -10.09
N CYS A 194 -4.32 7.90 -9.34
CA CYS A 194 -3.12 7.18 -9.80
C CYS A 194 -2.04 8.00 -10.53
N GLU A 195 -2.00 9.32 -10.50
CA GLU A 195 -1.02 10.14 -11.22
C GLU A 195 0.43 9.82 -10.85
N GLY A 196 0.66 9.34 -9.62
CA GLY A 196 1.97 8.86 -9.18
C GLY A 196 2.50 7.66 -9.98
N THR A 197 1.62 6.98 -10.73
CA THR A 197 2.01 5.84 -11.57
C THR A 197 2.40 6.24 -13.00
N VAL A 198 2.43 7.53 -13.33
CA VAL A 198 2.67 8.06 -14.69
C VAL A 198 3.89 7.45 -15.38
N ARG A 199 4.96 7.19 -14.66
CA ARG A 199 6.19 6.57 -15.18
C ARG A 199 5.99 5.12 -15.64
N LYS A 200 5.01 4.42 -15.07
CA LYS A 200 4.63 3.04 -15.41
C LYS A 200 3.45 3.00 -16.37
N ASN A 201 2.51 3.93 -16.19
CA ASN A 201 1.28 4.04 -16.95
C ASN A 201 1.07 5.49 -17.41
N PRO A 202 1.68 5.93 -18.52
CA PRO A 202 1.56 7.30 -19.00
C PRO A 202 0.12 7.72 -19.32
N ASP A 203 -0.72 6.78 -19.72
CA ASP A 203 -2.11 7.04 -20.14
C ASP A 203 -2.97 7.53 -18.96
N VAL A 204 -2.53 7.35 -17.72
CA VAL A 204 -3.25 7.83 -16.52
C VAL A 204 -3.52 9.34 -16.55
N LEU A 205 -2.64 10.12 -17.17
CA LEU A 205 -2.81 11.57 -17.28
C LEU A 205 -3.86 11.97 -18.33
N GLU A 206 -4.11 11.11 -19.33
CA GLU A 206 -5.15 11.34 -20.34
C GLU A 206 -6.54 11.02 -19.81
N GLU A 207 -6.63 10.03 -18.91
CA GLU A 207 -7.88 9.60 -18.27
C GLU A 207 -8.23 10.43 -17.04
N TRP A 208 -7.28 11.20 -16.50
CA TRP A 208 -7.46 11.95 -15.26
C TRP A 208 -8.47 13.09 -15.41
N SER A 209 -9.33 13.25 -14.41
CA SER A 209 -10.23 14.39 -14.26
C SER A 209 -10.43 14.73 -12.78
N PHE A 210 -10.75 16.00 -12.49
CA PHE A 210 -11.06 16.42 -11.14
C PHE A 210 -12.34 15.74 -10.60
N ASP A 211 -13.34 15.52 -11.47
CA ASP A 211 -14.56 14.79 -11.11
C ASP A 211 -14.22 13.36 -10.62
N GLN A 212 -13.19 12.72 -11.17
CA GLN A 212 -12.74 11.41 -10.71
C GLN A 212 -12.13 11.51 -9.31
N VAL A 213 -11.29 12.52 -9.04
CA VAL A 213 -10.70 12.79 -7.71
C VAL A 213 -11.82 12.95 -6.68
N GLU A 214 -12.81 13.81 -6.96
CA GLU A 214 -13.95 14.01 -6.06
C GLU A 214 -14.77 12.73 -5.85
N ALA A 215 -15.01 11.95 -6.90
CA ALA A 215 -15.80 10.71 -6.81
C ALA A 215 -15.15 9.64 -5.94
N VAL A 216 -13.81 9.53 -5.95
CA VAL A 216 -13.11 8.50 -5.15
C VAL A 216 -12.85 8.94 -3.72
N THR A 217 -12.70 10.24 -3.44
CA THR A 217 -12.39 10.77 -2.11
C THR A 217 -13.41 10.33 -1.05
N GLY A 218 -14.72 10.40 -1.34
CA GLY A 218 -15.76 9.94 -0.42
C GLY A 218 -15.71 8.42 -0.15
N VAL A 219 -15.26 7.64 -1.13
CA VAL A 219 -15.05 6.19 -0.96
C VAL A 219 -13.85 5.93 -0.06
N GLN A 220 -12.76 6.64 -0.28
CA GLN A 220 -11.51 6.54 0.50
C GLN A 220 -11.73 6.91 1.97
N MET A 221 -12.46 8.01 2.25
CA MET A 221 -12.87 8.41 3.60
C MET A 221 -13.64 7.30 4.31
N GLY A 222 -14.64 6.72 3.64
CA GLY A 222 -15.45 5.64 4.20
C GLY A 222 -14.65 4.37 4.49
N ILE A 223 -13.69 4.01 3.64
CA ILE A 223 -12.82 2.84 3.85
C ILE A 223 -11.88 3.08 5.02
N LEU A 224 -11.24 4.26 5.10
CA LEU A 224 -10.32 4.58 6.18
C LEU A 224 -11.03 4.61 7.54
N CYS A 225 -12.18 5.26 7.65
CA CYS A 225 -13.00 5.25 8.87
C CYS A 225 -13.39 3.82 9.26
N ARG A 226 -13.82 2.99 8.29
CA ARG A 226 -14.14 1.59 8.56
C ARG A 226 -12.93 0.80 9.08
N ALA A 227 -11.72 1.07 8.55
CA ALA A 227 -10.50 0.41 8.99
C ALA A 227 -10.13 0.80 10.43
N VAL A 228 -10.30 2.07 10.81
CA VAL A 228 -10.12 2.51 12.20
C VAL A 228 -11.11 1.79 13.11
N GLN A 229 -12.40 1.75 12.76
CA GLN A 229 -13.45 1.08 13.54
C GLN A 229 -13.22 -0.44 13.69
N ALA A 230 -12.62 -1.10 12.69
CA ALA A 230 -12.36 -2.53 12.68
C ALA A 230 -11.07 -2.91 13.43
N THR A 231 -10.20 -1.95 13.70
CA THR A 231 -8.90 -2.15 14.35
C THR A 231 -9.03 -1.86 15.84
N ARG A 232 -8.43 -2.71 16.68
CA ARG A 232 -8.50 -2.57 18.15
C ARG A 232 -7.81 -1.29 18.65
N GLU A 233 -8.16 -0.86 19.84
CA GLU A 233 -7.43 0.19 20.56
C GLU A 233 -5.93 -0.19 20.68
N GLY A 234 -5.06 0.79 20.45
CA GLY A 234 -3.61 0.59 20.35
C GLY A 234 -3.15 -0.12 19.09
N GLY A 235 -4.07 -0.55 18.20
CA GLY A 235 -3.75 -1.12 16.90
C GLY A 235 -3.29 -0.06 15.89
N THR A 236 -2.85 -0.52 14.73
CA THR A 236 -2.25 0.33 13.69
C THR A 236 -3.04 0.24 12.39
N VAL A 237 -3.31 1.40 11.78
CA VAL A 237 -3.84 1.51 10.43
C VAL A 237 -2.83 2.24 9.56
N VAL A 238 -2.53 1.71 8.36
CA VAL A 238 -1.71 2.40 7.37
C VAL A 238 -2.59 2.75 6.18
N TYR A 239 -2.62 4.03 5.83
CA TYR A 239 -3.29 4.58 4.67
C TYR A 239 -2.28 4.88 3.58
N SER A 240 -2.57 4.51 2.33
CA SER A 240 -1.69 4.81 1.21
C SER A 240 -2.45 5.02 -0.10
N THR A 241 -1.84 5.81 -0.98
CA THR A 241 -2.29 6.07 -2.35
C THR A 241 -1.09 6.19 -3.29
N CYS A 242 -1.34 6.03 -4.59
CA CYS A 242 -0.39 6.35 -5.64
C CYS A 242 -0.80 7.63 -6.41
N THR A 243 -1.34 8.64 -5.71
CA THR A 243 -1.70 9.95 -6.28
C THR A 243 -0.95 11.07 -5.59
N PHE A 244 -0.86 12.22 -6.25
CA PHE A 244 -0.34 13.46 -5.66
C PHE A 244 -1.44 14.34 -5.07
N ALA A 245 -2.72 14.03 -5.31
CA ALA A 245 -3.87 14.86 -4.95
C ALA A 245 -4.03 15.00 -3.42
N PRO A 246 -3.95 16.21 -2.86
CA PRO A 246 -4.21 16.42 -1.42
C PRO A 246 -5.63 16.05 -1.00
N GLU A 247 -6.58 16.13 -1.91
CA GLU A 247 -7.97 15.74 -1.69
C GLU A 247 -8.09 14.24 -1.34
N GLU A 248 -7.25 13.41 -1.97
CA GLU A 248 -7.22 11.96 -1.75
C GLU A 248 -6.24 11.54 -0.64
N ASN A 249 -5.40 12.45 -0.20
CA ASN A 249 -4.32 12.23 0.76
C ASN A 249 -4.66 12.89 2.10
N GLU A 250 -4.26 14.15 2.29
CA GLU A 250 -4.42 14.86 3.56
C GLU A 250 -5.89 15.13 3.92
N ALA A 251 -6.75 15.43 2.95
CA ALA A 251 -8.18 15.63 3.24
C ALA A 251 -8.84 14.36 3.76
N VAL A 252 -8.48 13.19 3.22
CA VAL A 252 -8.97 11.88 3.72
C VAL A 252 -8.47 11.61 5.12
N LEU A 253 -7.18 11.87 5.40
CA LEU A 253 -6.63 11.76 6.76
C LEU A 253 -7.32 12.71 7.73
N ASN A 254 -7.47 13.98 7.36
CA ASN A 254 -8.11 15.00 8.18
C ASN A 254 -9.54 14.61 8.53
N HIS A 255 -10.29 14.05 7.56
CA HIS A 255 -11.63 13.52 7.82
C HIS A 255 -11.60 12.39 8.86
N ALA A 256 -10.73 11.40 8.70
CA ALA A 256 -10.64 10.29 9.66
C ALA A 256 -10.22 10.76 11.06
N LEU A 257 -9.33 11.75 11.17
CA LEU A 257 -8.92 12.33 12.45
C LEU A 257 -10.06 13.09 13.16
N SER A 258 -11.03 13.63 12.40
CA SER A 258 -12.20 14.33 12.96
C SER A 258 -13.33 13.39 13.35
N GLU A 259 -13.50 12.26 12.65
CA GLU A 259 -14.66 11.37 12.82
C GLU A 259 -14.38 10.15 13.68
N GLU A 260 -13.12 9.70 13.75
CA GLU A 260 -12.77 8.42 14.36
C GLU A 260 -11.72 8.59 15.48
N PRO A 261 -11.74 7.72 16.50
CA PRO A 261 -10.77 7.76 17.58
C PRO A 261 -9.39 7.27 17.11
N CYS A 262 -8.66 8.11 16.40
CA CYS A 262 -7.33 7.81 15.92
C CYS A 262 -6.43 9.05 15.93
N ARG A 263 -5.13 8.82 15.80
CA ARG A 263 -4.12 9.88 15.65
C ARG A 263 -3.05 9.47 14.66
N THR A 264 -2.46 10.42 13.97
CA THR A 264 -1.29 10.16 13.13
C THR A 264 -0.06 9.83 13.98
N VAL A 265 0.77 8.93 13.48
CA VAL A 265 2.05 8.51 14.08
C VAL A 265 3.16 8.74 13.07
N GLY A 266 4.25 9.38 13.49
CA GLY A 266 5.45 9.50 12.66
C GLY A 266 6.12 8.14 12.47
N PHE A 267 6.77 7.97 11.32
CA PHE A 267 7.59 6.80 11.01
C PHE A 267 8.77 7.21 10.14
N ASP A 268 9.84 6.44 10.21
CA ASP A 268 11.03 6.65 9.40
C ASP A 268 10.95 5.82 8.12
N LEU A 269 11.43 6.40 7.02
CA LEU A 269 11.66 5.70 5.76
C LEU A 269 13.09 5.97 5.33
N PRO A 270 13.83 4.95 4.88
CA PRO A 270 15.16 5.13 4.31
C PRO A 270 15.09 5.62 2.85
N LEU A 271 14.11 6.46 2.55
CA LEU A 271 13.86 7.13 1.28
C LEU A 271 13.64 8.61 1.54
N GLU A 272 14.06 9.43 0.59
CA GLU A 272 13.76 10.85 0.62
C GLU A 272 12.24 11.06 0.47
N SER A 273 11.68 11.91 1.31
CA SER A 273 10.24 12.16 1.33
C SER A 273 9.93 13.54 1.88
N SER A 274 8.87 14.14 1.40
CA SER A 274 8.31 15.39 1.92
C SER A 274 7.24 15.09 2.97
N PRO A 275 7.02 15.96 3.95
CA PRO A 275 5.91 15.83 4.90
C PRO A 275 4.57 16.01 4.19
N GLY A 276 3.48 15.54 4.83
CA GLY A 276 2.13 15.96 4.46
C GLY A 276 1.94 17.47 4.60
N ILE A 277 0.98 18.02 3.90
CA ILE A 277 0.70 19.46 3.84
C ILE A 277 -0.51 19.84 4.70
N THR A 278 -0.52 21.05 5.25
CA THR A 278 -1.58 21.55 6.12
C THR A 278 -2.56 22.49 5.43
N GLU A 279 -2.28 22.90 4.19
CA GLU A 279 -3.13 23.81 3.41
C GLU A 279 -3.12 23.43 1.93
N TRP A 280 -4.28 23.44 1.28
CA TRP A 280 -4.41 23.22 -0.15
C TRP A 280 -5.66 23.90 -0.73
N GLU A 281 -5.50 24.76 -1.76
CA GLU A 281 -6.59 25.43 -2.49
C GLU A 281 -7.64 26.13 -1.60
N GLY A 282 -7.25 26.55 -0.39
CA GLY A 282 -8.12 27.22 0.57
C GLY A 282 -8.66 26.35 1.70
N ASP A 283 -8.45 25.04 1.62
CA ASP A 283 -8.73 24.11 2.71
C ASP A 283 -7.54 24.01 3.67
N SER A 284 -7.84 23.83 4.96
CA SER A 284 -6.84 23.66 6.02
C SER A 284 -7.02 22.29 6.66
N PHE A 285 -5.92 21.60 6.95
CA PHE A 285 -5.86 20.28 7.57
C PHE A 285 -5.19 20.36 8.93
N ASP A 286 -5.47 19.37 9.78
CA ASP A 286 -4.83 19.23 11.10
C ASP A 286 -3.29 19.16 10.97
N ASP A 287 -2.57 19.86 11.84
CA ASP A 287 -1.10 19.94 11.81
C ASP A 287 -0.44 18.54 11.86
N SER A 288 -1.09 17.58 12.46
CA SER A 288 -0.55 16.22 12.60
C SER A 288 -0.48 15.44 11.30
N VAL A 289 -1.17 15.87 10.21
CA VAL A 289 -1.04 15.26 8.87
C VAL A 289 0.38 15.40 8.32
N THR A 290 1.17 16.34 8.82
CA THR A 290 2.60 16.50 8.47
C THR A 290 3.46 15.28 8.84
N ARG A 291 2.95 14.36 9.64
CA ARG A 291 3.61 13.08 9.94
C ARG A 291 3.51 12.06 8.80
N ALA A 292 2.59 12.25 7.87
CA ALA A 292 2.52 11.46 6.65
C ALA A 292 3.73 11.76 5.75
N LYS A 293 3.99 10.87 4.79
CA LYS A 293 5.10 10.97 3.84
C LYS A 293 4.57 11.04 2.42
N ARG A 294 5.05 12.06 1.68
CA ARG A 294 4.89 12.21 0.25
C ARG A 294 6.20 11.83 -0.43
N ILE A 295 6.17 10.91 -1.37
CA ILE A 295 7.33 10.46 -2.12
C ILE A 295 7.12 10.89 -3.57
N TYR A 296 8.07 11.66 -4.08
CA TYR A 296 8.01 12.16 -5.45
C TYR A 296 9.02 11.45 -6.35
N PRO A 297 8.70 11.25 -7.65
CA PRO A 297 9.55 10.51 -8.58
C PRO A 297 11.00 10.97 -8.67
N HIS A 298 11.27 12.26 -8.54
CA HIS A 298 12.61 12.82 -8.67
C HIS A 298 13.50 12.57 -7.44
N GLN A 299 12.91 12.34 -6.27
CA GLN A 299 13.64 12.15 -5.01
C GLN A 299 14.40 10.81 -4.97
N ASN A 300 13.78 9.72 -5.47
CA ASN A 300 14.32 8.37 -5.33
C ASN A 300 14.36 7.57 -6.65
N ASP A 301 14.06 8.20 -7.78
CA ASP A 301 13.87 7.53 -9.08
C ASP A 301 12.81 6.42 -9.06
N THR A 302 11.71 6.65 -8.34
CA THR A 302 10.57 5.74 -8.13
C THR A 302 9.28 6.28 -8.76
N GLY A 303 8.15 5.61 -8.54
CA GLY A 303 6.82 6.19 -8.70
C GLY A 303 6.51 7.24 -7.64
N GLY A 304 5.38 7.94 -7.81
CA GLY A 304 4.83 8.83 -6.79
C GLY A 304 3.99 8.06 -5.78
N PHE A 305 4.07 8.44 -4.50
CA PHE A 305 3.36 7.71 -3.45
C PHE A 305 3.04 8.59 -2.24
N PHE A 306 1.97 8.24 -1.52
CA PHE A 306 1.63 8.82 -0.23
C PHE A 306 1.43 7.70 0.79
N CYS A 307 1.93 7.89 2.01
CA CYS A 307 1.77 6.94 3.09
C CYS A 307 1.60 7.64 4.43
N ALA A 308 0.60 7.21 5.20
CA ALA A 308 0.34 7.68 6.56
C ALA A 308 0.13 6.52 7.51
N LYS A 309 0.63 6.65 8.73
CA LYS A 309 0.44 5.70 9.83
C LYS A 309 -0.46 6.31 10.88
N LEU A 310 -1.48 5.57 11.30
CA LEU A 310 -2.44 5.93 12.32
C LEU A 310 -2.37 4.92 13.47
N ALA A 311 -2.50 5.41 14.69
CA ALA A 311 -2.77 4.58 15.86
C ALA A 311 -4.23 4.79 16.27
N VAL A 312 -4.94 3.70 16.51
CA VAL A 312 -6.30 3.73 17.05
C VAL A 312 -6.24 4.07 18.53
N THR A 313 -7.07 5.03 18.97
CA THR A 313 -7.20 5.45 20.36
C THR A 313 -8.57 5.03 20.90
N GLY A 314 -8.70 4.92 22.19
CA GLY A 314 -9.96 4.60 22.85
C GLY A 314 -10.90 5.82 22.96
#